data_1ce662ef5ec9df255ff0d236db3392ec
#
_entry.id   1ce662ef5ec9df255ff0d236db3392ec
#
_cell.length_a   1.000
_cell.length_b   1.000
_cell.length_c   1.000
_cell.angle_alpha   90.00
_cell.angle_beta   90.00
_cell.angle_gamma   90.00
#
_symmetry.space_group_name_H-M   'P 1'
#
loop_
_entity.id
_entity.type
_entity.pdbx_description
1 polymer ?
#
loop_
_entity_poly.entity_id
_entity_poly.type
_entity_poly.pdbx_seq_one_letter_code
_entity_poly.pdbx_strand_id
1 'polypeptide(L)' 'MSAAREFLAGLFRPASPEVLAARELDEARRQLLAAESAAEYADAMCAYHRSRIERLQRYLKG' A
#
# COMPACT_ATOMS: atom_id res chain seq x y z
N MET A 1 5.19 -34.05 31.91
CA MET A 1 5.07 -33.19 30.71
C MET A 1 4.18 -32.04 31.01
N SER A 2 4.65 -30.88 30.76
CA SER A 2 3.98 -29.66 31.16
C SER A 2 3.30 -29.03 29.96
N ALA A 3 2.04 -28.66 30.09
CA ALA A 3 1.31 -27.92 29.06
C ALA A 3 1.98 -26.57 28.79
N ALA A 4 2.59 -25.98 29.81
CA ALA A 4 3.34 -24.73 29.65
C ALA A 4 4.55 -24.90 28.75
N ARG A 5 5.22 -26.04 28.80
CA ARG A 5 6.36 -26.34 27.96
C ARG A 5 5.95 -26.45 26.50
N GLU A 6 4.83 -27.11 26.24
CA GLU A 6 4.31 -27.24 24.87
C GLU A 6 3.86 -25.87 24.32
N PHE A 7 3.24 -25.07 25.17
CA PHE A 7 2.85 -23.71 24.80
C PHE A 7 4.05 -22.86 24.42
N LEU A 8 5.12 -22.88 25.24
CA LEU A 8 6.33 -22.13 24.96
C LEU A 8 7.03 -22.61 23.69
N ALA A 9 7.05 -23.94 23.46
CA ALA A 9 7.61 -24.50 22.24
C ALA A 9 6.84 -24.03 21.01
N GLY A 10 5.52 -23.91 21.13
CA GLY A 10 4.69 -23.39 20.04
C GLY A 10 4.96 -21.94 19.71
N LEU A 11 5.25 -21.11 20.73
CA LEU A 11 5.59 -19.70 20.52
C LEU A 11 6.87 -19.49 19.72
N PHE A 12 7.83 -20.40 19.88
CA PHE A 12 9.13 -20.28 19.22
C PHE A 12 9.22 -21.13 17.96
N ARG A 13 8.15 -21.78 17.57
CA ARG A 13 8.13 -22.58 16.34
C ARG A 13 8.15 -21.64 15.13
N PRO A 14 9.04 -21.86 14.17
CA PRO A 14 9.05 -21.03 12.98
C PRO A 14 7.75 -21.18 12.22
N ALA A 15 7.29 -20.09 11.61
CA ALA A 15 6.11 -20.11 10.78
C ALA A 15 6.35 -20.98 9.55
N SER A 16 5.32 -21.71 9.10
CA SER A 16 5.41 -22.54 7.90
C SER A 16 5.60 -21.65 6.67
N PRO A 17 6.15 -22.20 5.57
CA PRO A 17 6.25 -21.43 4.33
C PRO A 17 4.91 -20.91 3.83
N GLU A 18 3.83 -21.65 4.04
CA GLU A 18 2.48 -21.23 3.66
C GLU A 18 2.02 -20.03 4.45
N VAL A 19 2.30 -19.99 5.75
CA VAL A 19 1.94 -18.87 6.61
C VAL A 19 2.76 -17.63 6.23
N LEU A 20 4.05 -17.81 5.96
CA LEU A 20 4.91 -16.71 5.55
C LEU A 20 4.46 -16.14 4.20
N ALA A 21 4.11 -17.00 3.26
CA ALA A 21 3.61 -16.58 1.95
C ALA A 21 2.28 -15.84 2.07
N ALA A 22 1.40 -16.29 2.96
CA ALA A 22 0.11 -15.61 3.18
C ALA A 22 0.31 -14.22 3.77
N ARG A 23 1.25 -14.05 4.69
CA ARG A 23 1.57 -12.75 5.28
C ARG A 23 2.16 -11.81 4.23
N GLU A 24 3.06 -12.33 3.41
CA GLU A 24 3.66 -11.56 2.34
C GLU A 24 2.64 -11.12 1.31
N LEU A 25 1.72 -11.99 0.93
CA LEU A 25 0.63 -11.67 0.01
C LEU A 25 -0.24 -10.55 0.57
N ASP A 26 -0.60 -10.65 1.85
CA ASP A 26 -1.42 -9.65 2.52
C ASP A 26 -0.75 -8.28 2.53
N GLU A 27 0.54 -8.25 2.82
CA GLU A 27 1.32 -7.01 2.79
C GLU A 27 1.42 -6.45 1.37
N ALA A 28 1.63 -7.32 0.38
CA ALA A 28 1.70 -6.88 -1.01
C ALA A 28 0.38 -6.26 -1.47
N ARG A 29 -0.74 -6.82 -1.05
CA ARG A 29 -2.06 -6.25 -1.36
C ARG A 29 -2.25 -4.87 -0.74
N ARG A 30 -1.81 -4.69 0.50
CA ARG A 30 -1.87 -3.37 1.15
C ARG A 30 -1.00 -2.35 0.43
N GLN A 31 0.19 -2.75 0.00
CA GLN A 31 1.09 -1.88 -0.73
C GLN A 31 0.54 -1.53 -2.11
N LEU A 32 -0.08 -2.48 -2.78
CA LEU A 32 -0.72 -2.21 -4.07
C LEU A 32 -1.83 -1.18 -3.93
N LEU A 33 -2.68 -1.35 -2.92
CA LEU A 33 -3.78 -0.41 -2.66
C LEU A 33 -3.25 1.00 -2.40
N ALA A 34 -2.19 1.10 -1.59
CA ALA A 34 -1.55 2.39 -1.31
C ALA A 34 -0.96 3.02 -2.57
N ALA A 35 -0.33 2.20 -3.42
CA ALA A 35 0.24 2.68 -4.68
C ALA A 35 -0.84 3.14 -5.66
N GLU A 36 -1.95 2.42 -5.75
CA GLU A 36 -3.08 2.80 -6.60
C GLU A 36 -3.70 4.11 -6.14
N SER A 37 -3.85 4.29 -4.82
CA SER A 37 -4.37 5.53 -4.26
C SER A 37 -3.43 6.70 -4.54
N ALA A 38 -2.12 6.49 -4.46
CA ALA A 38 -1.12 7.50 -4.78
C ALA A 38 -1.17 7.87 -6.27
N ALA A 39 -1.38 6.88 -7.14
CA ALA A 39 -1.50 7.12 -8.59
C ALA A 39 -2.75 7.95 -8.91
N GLU A 40 -3.87 7.64 -8.27
CA GLU A 40 -5.10 8.41 -8.44
C GLU A 40 -4.90 9.87 -8.00
N TYR A 41 -4.23 10.07 -6.87
CA TYR A 41 -3.93 11.41 -6.39
C TYR A 41 -3.03 12.15 -7.39
N ALA A 42 -1.99 11.50 -7.91
CA ALA A 42 -1.10 12.11 -8.88
C ALA A 42 -1.84 12.50 -10.17
N ASP A 43 -2.75 11.63 -10.64
CA ASP A 43 -3.57 11.92 -11.82
C ASP A 43 -4.46 13.15 -11.59
N ALA A 44 -5.07 13.23 -10.41
CA ALA A 44 -5.90 14.36 -10.04
C ALA A 44 -5.09 15.66 -9.99
N MET A 45 -3.88 15.60 -9.46
CA MET A 45 -2.99 16.76 -9.39
C MET A 45 -2.52 17.19 -10.78
N CYS A 46 -2.25 16.24 -11.67
CA CYS A 46 -1.93 16.55 -13.06
C CYS A 46 -3.09 17.28 -13.75
N ALA A 47 -4.30 16.79 -13.60
CA ALA A 47 -5.49 17.41 -14.18
C ALA A 47 -5.69 18.83 -13.63
N TYR A 48 -5.52 19.00 -12.32
CA TYR A 48 -5.62 20.31 -11.69
C TYR A 48 -4.60 21.30 -12.27
N HIS A 49 -3.35 20.90 -12.37
CA HIS A 49 -2.31 21.78 -12.88
C HIS A 49 -2.47 22.10 -14.38
N ARG A 50 -2.93 21.14 -15.18
CA ARG A 50 -3.23 21.39 -16.59
C ARG A 50 -4.33 22.43 -16.71
N SER A 51 -5.39 22.30 -15.95
CA SER A 51 -6.49 23.26 -15.94
C SER A 51 -6.02 24.65 -15.50
N ARG A 52 -5.15 24.69 -14.49
CA ARG A 52 -4.56 25.94 -14.00
C ARG A 52 -3.74 26.61 -15.08
N ILE A 53 -2.92 25.87 -15.79
CA ILE A 53 -2.09 26.39 -16.89
C ILE A 53 -2.99 26.97 -17.99
N GLU A 54 -4.02 26.24 -18.40
CA GLU A 54 -4.96 26.70 -19.42
C GLU A 54 -5.62 28.01 -19.04
N ARG A 55 -6.04 28.14 -17.79
CA ARG A 55 -6.69 29.38 -17.30
C ARG A 55 -5.71 30.55 -17.36
N LEU A 56 -4.48 30.33 -16.93
CA LEU A 56 -3.46 31.39 -16.91
C LEU A 56 -3.07 31.79 -18.34
N GLN A 57 -2.97 30.84 -19.25
CA GLN A 57 -2.70 31.13 -20.66
C GLN A 57 -3.82 31.99 -21.29
N ARG A 58 -5.07 31.64 -21.01
CA ARG A 58 -6.21 32.43 -21.47
C ARG A 58 -6.19 33.83 -20.89
N TYR A 59 -5.88 33.96 -19.61
CA TYR A 59 -5.79 35.26 -18.94
C TYR A 59 -4.71 36.14 -19.59
N LEU A 60 -3.55 35.56 -19.88
CA LEU A 60 -2.45 36.32 -20.48
C LEU A 60 -2.68 36.72 -21.94
N LYS A 61 -3.47 35.95 -22.65
CA LYS A 61 -3.82 36.27 -24.03
C LYS A 61 -4.93 37.35 -24.12
N GLY A 62 -5.79 37.32 -23.11
CA GLY A 62 -6.94 38.22 -23.11
C GLY A 62 -6.62 39.59 -22.76
#